data_85d9fe977c96df507330f5ba3c451ef7
#
_entry.id   85d9fe977c96df507330f5ba3c451ef7
#
_cell.length_a   1.000
_cell.length_b   1.000
_cell.length_c   1.000
_cell.angle_alpha   90.00
_cell.angle_beta   90.00
_cell.angle_gamma   90.00
#
_symmetry.space_group_name_H-M   'P 1'
#
loop_
_entity.id
_entity.type
_entity.pdbx_description
1 polymer ?
#
loop_
_entity_poly.entity_id
_entity_poly.type
_entity_poly.pdbx_seq_one_letter_code
_entity_poly.pdbx_strand_id
1 'polypeptide(L)'
;MALKLAKKTKVQKIVKKMPTKSAKSTSAVVVEKVFATPKGTYVEAVGRRKTATARVRIFKTEGDFVVNNKIVGDYFDTVLHANKQYLRPFEVTGTKGVYAVTARVSGSGKQSQLEAVVLGISRALAKVSPDYQVLLRGESLMSRDDRMKETRKIGSGGKARRKRQSPKR
;
A
#
# COMPACT_ATOMS: atom_id res chain seq x y z
N MET A 1 -74.72 0.80 -57.82
CA MET A 1 -73.56 1.46 -57.12
C MET A 1 -72.75 0.41 -56.43
N ALA A 2 -71.53 0.12 -56.94
CA ALA A 2 -70.67 -0.98 -56.48
C ALA A 2 -69.59 -0.43 -55.57
N LEU A 3 -69.59 -0.88 -54.30
CA LEU A 3 -68.55 -0.57 -53.32
C LEU A 3 -67.39 -1.57 -53.51
N LYS A 4 -66.26 -1.02 -53.89
CA LYS A 4 -65.00 -1.79 -54.04
C LYS A 4 -64.44 -2.12 -52.67
N LEU A 5 -64.29 -3.43 -52.36
CA LEU A 5 -63.56 -3.90 -51.19
C LEU A 5 -62.04 -3.67 -51.36
N ALA A 6 -61.41 -2.97 -50.40
CA ALA A 6 -59.97 -2.79 -50.32
C ALA A 6 -59.30 -4.05 -49.86
N LYS A 7 -58.26 -4.47 -50.60
CA LYS A 7 -57.39 -5.64 -50.31
C LYS A 7 -56.54 -5.41 -49.04
N LYS A 8 -56.63 -6.35 -48.08
CA LYS A 8 -55.78 -6.42 -46.94
C LYS A 8 -54.31 -6.72 -47.36
N THR A 9 -53.44 -5.77 -47.14
CA THR A 9 -52.00 -5.94 -47.35
C THR A 9 -51.42 -6.77 -46.21
N LYS A 10 -50.80 -7.88 -46.57
CA LYS A 10 -50.04 -8.79 -45.63
C LYS A 10 -48.82 -8.07 -45.12
N VAL A 11 -48.79 -7.75 -43.82
CA VAL A 11 -47.60 -7.23 -43.15
C VAL A 11 -46.68 -8.40 -42.89
N GLN A 12 -45.58 -8.49 -43.66
CA GLN A 12 -44.51 -9.43 -43.40
C GLN A 12 -43.70 -8.94 -42.18
N LYS A 13 -43.73 -9.72 -41.08
CA LYS A 13 -42.85 -9.53 -39.94
C LYS A 13 -41.42 -9.87 -40.38
N ILE A 14 -40.60 -8.86 -40.61
CA ILE A 14 -39.15 -9.00 -40.73
C ILE A 14 -38.60 -9.15 -39.33
N VAL A 15 -38.32 -10.39 -38.90
CA VAL A 15 -37.56 -10.68 -37.71
C VAL A 15 -36.10 -10.38 -38.04
N LYS A 16 -35.64 -9.18 -37.68
CA LYS A 16 -34.19 -8.86 -37.68
C LYS A 16 -33.49 -9.72 -36.62
N LYS A 17 -32.81 -10.76 -37.07
CA LYS A 17 -31.83 -11.50 -36.27
C LYS A 17 -30.73 -10.55 -35.84
N MET A 18 -30.72 -10.15 -34.55
CA MET A 18 -29.59 -9.45 -33.95
C MET A 18 -28.40 -10.40 -33.89
N PRO A 19 -27.19 -9.98 -34.32
CA PRO A 19 -25.99 -10.79 -34.09
C PRO A 19 -25.66 -10.70 -32.60
N THR A 20 -25.71 -11.83 -31.92
CA THR A 20 -25.13 -12.00 -30.61
C THR A 20 -23.61 -11.83 -30.73
N LYS A 21 -23.11 -10.61 -30.42
CA LYS A 21 -21.71 -10.39 -30.20
C LYS A 21 -21.32 -11.17 -28.94
N SER A 22 -20.63 -12.29 -29.13
CA SER A 22 -19.88 -12.95 -28.08
C SER A 22 -18.93 -11.90 -27.46
N ALA A 23 -19.19 -11.52 -26.20
CA ALA A 23 -18.28 -10.69 -25.46
C ALA A 23 -16.98 -11.50 -25.30
N LYS A 24 -15.97 -11.21 -26.12
CA LYS A 24 -14.59 -11.53 -25.80
C LYS A 24 -14.30 -10.78 -24.49
N SER A 25 -14.12 -11.54 -23.42
CA SER A 25 -13.54 -11.05 -22.19
C SER A 25 -12.13 -10.55 -22.54
N THR A 26 -12.02 -9.28 -22.86
CA THR A 26 -10.74 -8.59 -22.84
C THR A 26 -10.30 -8.60 -21.38
N SER A 27 -9.50 -9.59 -21.01
CA SER A 27 -8.67 -9.51 -19.83
C SER A 27 -7.87 -8.21 -19.98
N ALA A 28 -8.26 -7.19 -19.21
CA ALA A 28 -7.49 -5.96 -19.13
C ALA A 28 -6.09 -6.39 -18.68
N VAL A 29 -5.14 -6.33 -19.60
CA VAL A 29 -3.73 -6.45 -19.29
C VAL A 29 -3.44 -5.29 -18.35
N VAL A 30 -3.38 -5.58 -17.04
CA VAL A 30 -2.93 -4.64 -16.04
C VAL A 30 -1.48 -4.38 -16.37
N VAL A 31 -1.22 -3.34 -17.14
CA VAL A 31 0.13 -2.85 -17.38
C VAL A 31 0.62 -2.36 -16.03
N GLU A 32 1.33 -3.20 -15.30
CA GLU A 32 2.02 -2.80 -14.08
C GLU A 32 2.97 -1.67 -14.48
N LYS A 33 2.65 -0.46 -14.05
CA LYS A 33 3.55 0.69 -14.21
C LYS A 33 4.82 0.37 -13.43
N VAL A 34 5.85 -0.08 -14.13
CA VAL A 34 7.18 -0.28 -13.55
C VAL A 34 7.75 1.11 -13.32
N PHE A 35 7.67 1.60 -12.09
CA PHE A 35 8.28 2.87 -11.73
C PHE A 35 9.81 2.72 -11.80
N ALA A 36 10.42 3.49 -12.68
CA ALA A 36 11.87 3.53 -12.78
C ALA A 36 12.45 4.06 -11.47
N THR A 37 13.39 3.31 -10.89
CA THR A 37 14.14 3.82 -9.73
C THR A 37 14.95 5.05 -10.16
N PRO A 38 14.89 6.16 -9.41
CA PRO A 38 15.68 7.34 -9.73
C PRO A 38 17.16 6.98 -9.85
N LYS A 39 17.83 7.52 -10.85
CA LYS A 39 19.28 7.37 -11.05
C LYS A 39 19.99 8.40 -10.21
N GLY A 40 21.02 8.02 -9.48
CA GLY A 40 21.82 8.94 -8.68
C GLY A 40 22.29 8.37 -7.35
N THR A 41 22.97 9.20 -6.58
CA THR A 41 23.39 8.88 -5.22
C THR A 41 22.17 8.82 -4.30
N TYR A 42 22.15 7.84 -3.43
CA TYR A 42 21.07 7.64 -2.47
C TYR A 42 21.59 7.39 -1.07
N VAL A 43 20.78 7.70 -0.08
CA VAL A 43 21.01 7.32 1.31
C VAL A 43 20.07 6.17 1.64
N GLU A 44 20.65 5.07 2.13
CA GLU A 44 19.87 3.87 2.48
C GLU A 44 19.75 3.73 3.99
N ALA A 45 18.54 3.36 4.45
CA ALA A 45 18.29 2.97 5.82
C ALA A 45 17.26 1.85 5.92
N VAL A 46 17.29 1.14 7.05
CA VAL A 46 16.37 0.03 7.34
C VAL A 46 15.47 0.41 8.51
N GLY A 47 14.17 0.26 8.29
CA GLY A 47 13.17 0.32 9.34
C GLY A 47 12.59 -1.06 9.63
N ARG A 48 12.18 -1.30 10.89
CA ARG A 48 11.61 -2.57 11.33
C ARG A 48 10.45 -2.34 12.29
N ARG A 49 9.39 -3.14 12.15
CA ARG A 49 8.25 -3.16 13.06
C ARG A 49 7.65 -4.56 13.10
N LYS A 50 7.54 -5.16 14.27
CA LYS A 50 7.20 -6.59 14.42
C LYS A 50 8.10 -7.45 13.51
N THR A 51 7.51 -8.20 12.57
CA THR A 51 8.24 -8.99 11.55
C THR A 51 8.41 -8.25 10.22
N ALA A 52 7.86 -7.01 10.09
CA ALA A 52 8.04 -6.20 8.91
C ALA A 52 9.44 -5.60 8.85
N THR A 53 10.04 -5.66 7.67
CA THR A 53 11.30 -5.01 7.35
C THR A 53 11.12 -4.11 6.14
N ALA A 54 11.54 -2.87 6.23
CA ALA A 54 11.54 -1.90 5.15
C ALA A 54 12.97 -1.46 4.86
N ARG A 55 13.41 -1.63 3.62
CA ARG A 55 14.64 -1.05 3.08
C ARG A 55 14.26 0.21 2.31
N VAL A 56 14.60 1.36 2.83
CA VAL A 56 14.26 2.66 2.28
C VAL A 56 15.50 3.31 1.67
N ARG A 57 15.36 3.84 0.46
CA ARG A 57 16.37 4.64 -0.23
C ARG A 57 15.80 6.01 -0.52
N ILE A 58 16.50 7.04 -0.14
CA ILE A 58 16.15 8.43 -0.38
C ILE A 58 17.15 9.00 -1.39
N PHE A 59 16.63 9.57 -2.46
CA PHE A 59 17.40 10.24 -3.52
C PHE A 59 17.23 11.73 -3.36
N LYS A 60 18.32 12.49 -3.51
CA LYS A 60 18.31 13.98 -3.45
C LYS A 60 17.83 14.56 -4.80
N THR A 61 16.67 14.10 -5.23
CA THR A 61 15.99 14.52 -6.46
C THR A 61 14.50 14.55 -6.18
N GLU A 62 13.79 15.47 -6.80
CA GLU A 62 12.33 15.46 -6.79
C GLU A 62 11.82 14.20 -7.50
N GLY A 63 10.76 13.61 -6.99
CA GLY A 63 10.16 12.43 -7.60
C GLY A 63 9.15 11.71 -6.70
N ASP A 64 8.66 10.60 -7.20
CA ASP A 64 7.60 9.83 -6.56
C ASP A 64 8.08 9.04 -5.34
N PHE A 65 7.13 8.80 -4.43
CA PHE A 65 7.33 7.85 -3.35
C PHE A 65 6.76 6.48 -3.74
N VAL A 66 7.65 5.53 -3.99
CA VAL A 66 7.32 4.20 -4.51
C VAL A 66 7.61 3.13 -3.46
N VAL A 67 6.64 2.23 -3.24
CA VAL A 67 6.76 1.08 -2.34
C VAL A 67 6.46 -0.20 -3.12
N ASN A 68 7.41 -1.12 -3.19
CA ASN A 68 7.25 -2.39 -3.92
C ASN A 68 6.68 -2.19 -5.35
N ASN A 69 7.23 -1.24 -6.10
CA ASN A 69 6.82 -0.89 -7.47
C ASN A 69 5.40 -0.30 -7.60
N LYS A 70 4.80 0.18 -6.51
CA LYS A 70 3.51 0.88 -6.50
C LYS A 70 3.67 2.25 -5.82
N ILE A 71 2.85 3.22 -6.19
CA ILE A 71 2.79 4.49 -5.45
C ILE A 71 2.40 4.20 -4.00
N VAL A 72 2.98 4.94 -3.07
CA VAL A 72 2.77 4.75 -1.62
C VAL A 72 1.30 4.83 -1.23
N GLY A 73 0.52 5.72 -1.85
CA GLY A 73 -0.92 5.85 -1.63
C GLY A 73 -1.69 4.59 -1.98
N ASP A 74 -1.43 4.03 -3.17
CA ASP A 74 -2.06 2.80 -3.67
C ASP A 74 -1.61 1.55 -2.90
N TYR A 75 -0.38 1.57 -2.40
CA TYR A 75 0.13 0.43 -1.62
C TYR A 75 -0.48 0.35 -0.22
N PHE A 76 -0.73 1.49 0.42
CA PHE A 76 -1.28 1.61 1.78
C PHE A 76 -2.72 2.12 1.82
N ASP A 77 -3.49 1.95 0.74
CA ASP A 77 -4.91 2.35 0.63
C ASP A 77 -5.80 1.83 1.76
N THR A 78 -5.54 0.59 2.18
CA THR A 78 -6.27 -0.10 3.26
C THR A 78 -5.96 0.41 4.66
N VAL A 79 -4.93 1.26 4.82
CA VAL A 79 -4.51 1.78 6.13
C VAL A 79 -5.08 3.17 6.36
N LEU A 80 -5.88 3.30 7.40
CA LEU A 80 -6.48 4.58 7.78
C LEU A 80 -5.39 5.62 8.10
N HIS A 81 -5.51 6.81 7.50
CA HIS A 81 -4.57 7.92 7.67
C HIS A 81 -3.10 7.61 7.32
N ALA A 82 -2.86 6.64 6.41
CA ALA A 82 -1.50 6.30 5.98
C ALA A 82 -0.71 7.53 5.52
N ASN A 83 -1.36 8.43 4.78
CA ASN A 83 -0.75 9.66 4.25
C ASN A 83 -0.12 10.53 5.34
N LYS A 84 -0.82 10.75 6.43
CA LYS A 84 -0.29 11.53 7.57
C LYS A 84 0.91 10.84 8.21
N GLN A 85 0.91 9.51 8.27
CA GLN A 85 1.98 8.76 8.93
C GLN A 85 3.27 8.77 8.12
N TYR A 86 3.25 8.47 6.82
CA TYR A 86 4.48 8.41 6.03
C TYR A 86 5.02 9.80 5.63
N LEU A 87 4.18 10.84 5.64
CA LEU A 87 4.63 12.22 5.40
C LEU A 87 5.20 12.89 6.65
N ARG A 88 4.82 12.45 7.85
CA ARG A 88 5.25 13.06 9.12
C ARG A 88 6.76 13.30 9.24
N PRO A 89 7.66 12.37 8.90
CA PRO A 89 9.10 12.62 8.96
C PRO A 89 9.55 13.79 8.08
N PHE A 90 8.94 13.94 6.89
CA PHE A 90 9.25 15.03 5.97
C PHE A 90 8.66 16.36 6.43
N GLU A 91 7.51 16.35 7.09
CA GLU A 91 6.88 17.54 7.67
C GLU A 91 7.70 18.10 8.82
N VAL A 92 8.16 17.23 9.72
CA VAL A 92 9.01 17.61 10.87
C VAL A 92 10.35 18.19 10.42
N THR A 93 10.92 17.66 9.33
CA THR A 93 12.21 18.16 8.79
C THR A 93 12.06 19.27 7.76
N GLY A 94 10.83 19.65 7.38
CA GLY A 94 10.57 20.67 6.35
C GLY A 94 11.00 20.25 4.94
N THR A 95 11.17 18.96 4.68
CA THR A 95 11.74 18.44 3.42
C THR A 95 10.69 17.78 2.51
N LYS A 96 9.43 18.15 2.66
CA LYS A 96 8.34 17.63 1.83
C LYS A 96 8.54 17.97 0.37
N GLY A 97 8.53 16.94 -0.51
CA GLY A 97 8.70 17.13 -1.97
C GLY A 97 10.15 17.22 -2.46
N VAL A 98 11.13 17.33 -1.57
CA VAL A 98 12.56 17.48 -1.95
C VAL A 98 13.20 16.14 -2.36
N TYR A 99 12.69 15.04 -1.85
CA TYR A 99 13.31 13.73 -2.02
C TYR A 99 12.38 12.75 -2.73
N ALA A 100 12.92 12.05 -3.72
CA ALA A 100 12.30 10.83 -4.22
C ALA A 100 12.62 9.66 -3.27
N VAL A 101 11.63 8.81 -3.02
CA VAL A 101 11.76 7.70 -2.06
C VAL A 101 11.42 6.38 -2.73
N THR A 102 12.28 5.40 -2.58
CA THR A 102 11.97 4.02 -2.96
C THR A 102 12.07 3.13 -1.73
N ALA A 103 11.05 2.32 -1.50
CA ALA A 103 11.01 1.39 -0.37
C ALA A 103 10.72 -0.03 -0.85
N ARG A 104 11.50 -1.00 -0.37
CA ARG A 104 11.17 -2.42 -0.47
C ARG A 104 10.76 -2.92 0.90
N VAL A 105 9.56 -3.47 0.97
CA VAL A 105 8.93 -3.87 2.24
C VAL A 105 8.50 -5.32 2.18
N SER A 106 8.75 -6.07 3.23
CA SER A 106 8.34 -7.47 3.38
C SER A 106 7.97 -7.80 4.82
N GLY A 107 7.18 -8.84 4.99
CA GLY A 107 6.75 -9.37 6.30
C GLY A 107 5.59 -8.60 6.94
N SER A 108 4.97 -9.22 7.93
CA SER A 108 3.84 -8.68 8.70
C SER A 108 2.66 -8.14 7.85
N GLY A 109 1.79 -7.33 8.42
CA GLY A 109 0.67 -6.69 7.74
C GLY A 109 0.94 -5.24 7.34
N LYS A 110 0.08 -4.65 6.51
CA LYS A 110 0.22 -3.30 5.95
C LYS A 110 0.49 -2.21 7.00
N GLN A 111 -0.20 -2.23 8.14
CA GLN A 111 0.04 -1.28 9.22
C GLN A 111 1.49 -1.35 9.75
N SER A 112 2.00 -2.55 10.01
CA SER A 112 3.38 -2.72 10.50
C SER A 112 4.42 -2.39 9.42
N GLN A 113 4.09 -2.64 8.15
CA GLN A 113 4.92 -2.24 7.02
C GLN A 113 5.02 -0.72 6.92
N LEU A 114 3.89 0.00 7.11
CA LEU A 114 3.86 1.45 7.12
C LEU A 114 4.75 2.03 8.24
N GLU A 115 4.60 1.51 9.47
CA GLU A 115 5.43 1.94 10.60
C GLU A 115 6.92 1.65 10.35
N ALA A 116 7.24 0.51 9.72
CA ALA A 116 8.62 0.19 9.32
C ALA A 116 9.15 1.17 8.27
N VAL A 117 8.32 1.59 7.31
CA VAL A 117 8.70 2.60 6.29
C VAL A 117 8.96 3.95 6.95
N VAL A 118 8.08 4.41 7.85
CA VAL A 118 8.25 5.67 8.59
C VAL A 118 9.57 5.69 9.34
N LEU A 119 9.88 4.63 10.09
CA LEU A 119 11.16 4.51 10.79
C LEU A 119 12.36 4.48 9.83
N GLY A 120 12.22 3.81 8.67
CA GLY A 120 13.26 3.77 7.65
C GLY A 120 13.54 5.15 7.05
N ILE A 121 12.51 5.93 6.75
CA ILE A 121 12.61 7.31 6.26
C ILE A 121 13.31 8.19 7.31
N SER A 122 12.86 8.14 8.56
CA SER A 122 13.45 8.93 9.65
C SER A 122 14.95 8.66 9.82
N ARG A 123 15.34 7.40 9.78
CA ARG A 123 16.76 7.00 9.84
C ARG A 123 17.56 7.42 8.62
N ALA A 124 16.95 7.43 7.44
CA ALA A 124 17.62 7.89 6.22
C ALA A 124 17.80 9.40 6.23
N LEU A 125 16.81 10.18 6.64
CA LEU A 125 16.89 11.64 6.81
C LEU A 125 17.96 12.03 7.86
N ALA A 126 18.01 11.32 8.98
CA ALA A 126 19.05 11.52 9.99
C ALA A 126 20.47 11.28 9.49
N LYS A 127 20.65 10.42 8.47
CA LYS A 127 21.96 10.24 7.80
C LYS A 127 22.28 11.35 6.80
N VAL A 128 21.25 12.07 6.28
CA VAL A 128 21.44 13.19 5.37
C VAL A 128 21.97 14.41 6.11
N SER A 129 21.38 14.73 7.28
CA SER A 129 21.82 15.85 8.12
C SER A 129 21.65 15.50 9.61
N PRO A 130 22.63 15.88 10.46
CA PRO A 130 22.52 15.73 11.91
C PRO A 130 21.37 16.58 12.51
N ASP A 131 21.06 17.74 11.93
CA ASP A 131 19.99 18.62 12.40
C ASP A 131 18.63 17.91 12.32
N TYR A 132 18.39 17.18 11.23
CA TYR A 132 17.17 16.37 11.09
C TYR A 132 17.06 15.29 12.18
N GLN A 133 18.19 14.75 12.62
CA GLN A 133 18.20 13.74 13.70
C GLN A 133 17.66 14.32 15.00
N VAL A 134 18.01 15.56 15.34
CA VAL A 134 17.54 16.23 16.55
C VAL A 134 16.03 16.42 16.49
N LEU A 135 15.51 16.98 15.37
CA LEU A 135 14.08 17.20 15.17
C LEU A 135 13.27 15.89 15.23
N LEU A 136 13.73 14.86 14.51
CA LEU A 136 13.06 13.56 14.45
C LEU A 136 13.09 12.81 15.79
N ARG A 137 14.13 13.04 16.61
CA ARG A 137 14.21 12.46 17.96
C ARG A 137 13.20 13.12 18.91
N GLY A 138 13.00 14.42 18.83
CA GLY A 138 11.98 15.15 19.59
C GLY A 138 10.57 14.59 19.36
N GLU A 139 10.26 14.20 18.14
CA GLU A 139 8.98 13.59 17.73
C GLU A 139 8.92 12.06 17.91
N SER A 140 9.90 11.45 18.58
CA SER A 140 9.98 9.99 18.81
C SER A 140 9.98 9.14 17.53
N LEU A 141 10.30 9.71 16.36
CA LEU A 141 10.33 9.02 15.07
C LEU A 141 11.57 8.16 14.83
N MET A 142 12.59 8.28 15.67
CA MET A 142 13.85 7.52 15.58
C MET A 142 13.84 6.21 16.35
N SER A 143 12.94 6.07 17.33
CA SER A 143 12.87 4.89 18.20
C SER A 143 12.11 3.76 17.51
N ARG A 144 12.66 2.54 17.62
CA ARG A 144 11.93 1.35 17.17
C ARG A 144 10.95 0.92 18.24
N ASP A 145 9.70 0.67 17.87
CA ASP A 145 8.76 -0.04 18.72
C ASP A 145 9.03 -1.56 18.60
N ASP A 146 9.47 -2.17 19.68
CA ASP A 146 9.86 -3.58 19.76
C ASP A 146 8.73 -4.50 20.21
N ARG A 147 7.55 -3.95 20.56
CA ARG A 147 6.40 -4.75 21.00
C ARG A 147 6.00 -5.78 19.96
N MET A 148 6.06 -7.06 20.35
CA MET A 148 5.68 -8.21 19.55
C MET A 148 4.70 -9.08 20.30
N LYS A 149 3.95 -9.93 19.56
CA LYS A 149 3.09 -10.92 20.19
C LYS A 149 3.96 -11.91 20.96
N GLU A 150 3.70 -12.06 22.23
CA GLU A 150 4.39 -13.04 23.06
C GLU A 150 4.06 -14.46 22.62
N THR A 151 5.08 -15.31 22.51
CA THR A 151 4.94 -16.70 22.11
C THR A 151 4.33 -17.50 23.27
N ARG A 152 3.43 -18.42 22.94
CA ARG A 152 2.92 -19.40 23.88
C ARG A 152 4.08 -20.27 24.39
N LYS A 153 4.17 -20.40 25.72
CA LYS A 153 5.15 -21.30 26.35
C LYS A 153 4.47 -22.63 26.70
N ILE A 154 5.21 -23.71 26.55
CA ILE A 154 4.74 -25.05 26.89
C ILE A 154 4.38 -25.08 28.38
N GLY A 155 3.26 -25.70 28.75
CA GLY A 155 2.78 -25.80 30.12
C GLY A 155 1.97 -24.61 30.65
N SER A 156 1.87 -23.51 29.91
CA SER A 156 0.99 -22.39 30.27
C SER A 156 -0.18 -22.25 29.31
N GLY A 157 -1.32 -21.80 29.81
CA GLY A 157 -2.57 -21.67 29.04
C GLY A 157 -2.60 -20.60 27.98
N GLY A 158 -1.47 -19.93 27.72
CA GLY A 158 -1.32 -18.82 26.76
C GLY A 158 -1.38 -17.45 27.43
N LYS A 159 -1.41 -16.38 26.65
CA LYS A 159 -1.29 -14.99 27.12
C LYS A 159 -2.35 -14.61 28.17
N ALA A 160 -3.59 -15.06 27.99
CA ALA A 160 -4.70 -14.69 28.86
C ALA A 160 -4.88 -15.62 30.08
N ARG A 161 -4.26 -16.80 30.09
CA ARG A 161 -4.38 -17.80 31.15
C ARG A 161 -3.03 -18.34 31.51
N ARG A 162 -2.61 -18.15 32.76
CA ARG A 162 -1.34 -18.69 33.27
C ARG A 162 -1.38 -20.18 33.53
N LYS A 163 -2.54 -20.73 33.87
CA LYS A 163 -2.71 -22.16 34.19
C LYS A 163 -3.35 -22.92 33.02
N ARG A 164 -3.02 -24.20 32.91
CA ARG A 164 -3.66 -25.12 31.97
C ARG A 164 -5.17 -25.16 32.25
N GLN A 165 -5.97 -25.06 31.20
CA GLN A 165 -7.41 -25.11 31.34
C GLN A 165 -7.80 -26.52 31.80
N SER A 166 -8.58 -26.62 32.88
CA SER A 166 -9.18 -27.91 33.31
C SER A 166 -10.15 -28.39 32.23
N PRO A 167 -10.26 -29.73 32.02
CA PRO A 167 -11.25 -30.26 31.12
C PRO A 167 -12.64 -29.81 31.55
N LYS A 168 -13.51 -29.56 30.59
CA LYS A 168 -14.91 -29.23 30.84
C LYS A 168 -15.60 -30.47 31.44
N ARG A 169 -16.16 -30.33 32.60
CA ARG A 169 -17.00 -31.37 33.23
C ARG A 169 -18.39 -31.35 32.61
#